data_666e97614db23e9c869d32d81e97f7a9
#
_entry.id   666e97614db23e9c869d32d81e97f7a9
#
_cell.length_a   1.000
_cell.length_b   1.000
_cell.length_c   1.000
_cell.angle_alpha   90.00
_cell.angle_beta   90.00
_cell.angle_gamma   90.00
#
_symmetry.space_group_name_H-M   'P 1'
#
loop_
_entity.id
_entity.type
_entity.pdbx_description
1 polymer ?
#
loop_
_entity_poly.entity_id
_entity_poly.type
_entity_poly.pdbx_seq_one_letter_code
_entity_poly.pdbx_strand_id
1 'polypeptide(L)'
;MKLKWTFLGLIVGLLAVLTGCEPVMVLDPKGPQADTIANVIWISIATMAIVVIVVFAMLVYILVKYRASKQSDDYEPPHIEGNPIVEGLIVGIPIIIIIFLSIVTVKSTYEVEATPKGYEDQEPLVVYASSSDWKWHFSYPEENIETVNYLYIPTDRPLEFRLYSFGPITSFWIPQLGGQKYAMSDMVTTLHLAAEVPGEYMGRNSNFSGKGFAENIFDVEAMSPKEFDEWVEEVKTTAEPITEEKFEELLEPGHLGRMTFSGTHLEFSPAPEGHHGHGHEEKASDEESHTHHE
;
A
#
# COMPACT_ATOMS: atom_id res chain seq x y z
N MET A 1 42.79 25.63 -3.71
CA MET A 1 41.86 25.99 -2.60
C MET A 1 40.44 26.30 -3.10
N LYS A 2 40.24 27.09 -4.15
CA LYS A 2 38.90 27.50 -4.64
C LYS A 2 37.99 26.30 -5.02
N LEU A 3 38.51 25.26 -5.66
CA LEU A 3 37.74 24.06 -6.09
C LEU A 3 37.17 23.26 -4.89
N LYS A 4 37.86 23.21 -3.74
CA LYS A 4 37.35 22.53 -2.53
C LYS A 4 36.16 23.27 -1.92
N TRP A 5 36.20 24.63 -1.95
CA TRP A 5 35.12 25.45 -1.43
C TRP A 5 33.88 25.45 -2.32
N THR A 6 34.05 25.37 -3.66
CA THR A 6 32.92 25.22 -4.59
C THR A 6 32.25 23.84 -4.43
N PHE A 7 33.04 22.77 -4.21
CA PHE A 7 32.51 21.43 -3.98
C PHE A 7 31.75 21.35 -2.63
N LEU A 8 32.31 21.97 -1.59
CA LEU A 8 31.66 22.08 -0.28
C LEU A 8 30.34 22.90 -0.38
N GLY A 9 30.35 24.01 -1.09
CA GLY A 9 29.16 24.83 -1.31
C GLY A 9 28.07 24.08 -2.11
N LEU A 10 28.46 23.24 -3.07
CA LEU A 10 27.54 22.42 -3.86
C LEU A 10 26.92 21.29 -3.00
N ILE A 11 27.70 20.67 -2.11
CA ILE A 11 27.19 19.67 -1.16
C ILE A 11 26.22 20.31 -0.16
N VAL A 12 26.57 21.47 0.41
CA VAL A 12 25.72 22.19 1.36
C VAL A 12 24.42 22.65 0.67
N GLY A 13 24.51 23.14 -0.57
CA GLY A 13 23.34 23.49 -1.37
C GLY A 13 22.45 22.29 -1.68
N LEU A 14 23.04 21.15 -2.01
CA LEU A 14 22.30 19.90 -2.25
C LEU A 14 21.61 19.38 -0.97
N LEU A 15 22.30 19.44 0.17
CA LEU A 15 21.72 19.08 1.47
C LEU A 15 20.56 20.01 1.87
N ALA A 16 20.67 21.31 1.59
CA ALA A 16 19.61 22.28 1.88
C ALA A 16 18.34 22.05 1.02
N VAL A 17 18.47 21.54 -0.21
CA VAL A 17 17.34 21.17 -1.06
C VAL A 17 16.65 19.90 -0.56
N LEU A 18 17.39 18.99 0.08
CA LEU A 18 16.87 17.73 0.62
C LEU A 18 16.08 17.90 1.93
N THR A 19 16.21 19.02 2.64
CA THR A 19 15.52 19.26 3.92
C THR A 19 14.09 19.77 3.79
N GLY A 20 13.57 19.95 2.59
CA GLY A 20 12.24 20.50 2.33
C GLY A 20 11.13 19.48 2.04
N CYS A 21 11.36 18.18 2.20
CA CYS A 21 10.34 17.17 1.95
C CYS A 21 9.57 16.86 3.24
N GLU A 22 8.24 16.92 3.19
CA GLU A 22 7.39 16.24 4.17
C GLU A 22 7.78 14.77 4.22
N PRO A 23 7.68 14.11 5.40
CA PRO A 23 7.99 12.69 5.51
C PRO A 23 7.12 11.91 4.51
N VAL A 24 7.76 11.02 3.76
CA VAL A 24 7.04 10.17 2.81
C VAL A 24 6.18 9.19 3.60
N MET A 25 4.86 9.34 3.56
CA MET A 25 3.90 8.59 4.38
C MET A 25 4.14 7.07 4.37
N VAL A 26 4.50 6.51 3.23
CA VAL A 26 4.81 5.07 3.08
C VAL A 26 6.07 4.63 3.87
N LEU A 27 6.96 5.56 4.19
CA LEU A 27 8.18 5.30 4.97
C LEU A 27 8.05 5.71 6.45
N ASP A 28 6.84 6.11 6.87
CA ASP A 28 6.47 6.39 8.26
C ASP A 28 5.33 5.44 8.70
N PRO A 29 5.61 4.12 8.82
CA PRO A 29 4.61 3.12 9.13
C PRO A 29 4.00 3.30 10.52
N LYS A 30 2.68 3.05 10.63
CA LYS A 30 1.90 3.14 11.87
C LYS A 30 1.11 1.85 12.14
N GLY A 31 1.42 0.79 11.41
CA GLY A 31 0.87 -0.53 11.57
C GLY A 31 1.75 -1.62 10.94
N PRO A 32 1.55 -2.90 11.28
CA PRO A 32 2.47 -3.99 10.94
C PRO A 32 2.58 -4.25 9.43
N GLN A 33 1.49 -4.09 8.66
CA GLN A 33 1.56 -4.23 7.21
C GLN A 33 2.37 -3.12 6.56
N ALA A 34 2.20 -1.87 7.02
CA ALA A 34 2.99 -0.74 6.53
C ALA A 34 4.47 -0.88 6.89
N ASP A 35 4.78 -1.42 8.08
CA ASP A 35 6.17 -1.70 8.49
C ASP A 35 6.82 -2.73 7.56
N THR A 36 6.13 -3.83 7.25
CA THR A 36 6.59 -4.83 6.29
C THR A 36 6.87 -4.20 4.92
N ILE A 37 5.97 -3.35 4.41
CA ILE A 37 6.13 -2.67 3.12
C ILE A 37 7.32 -1.69 3.15
N ALA A 38 7.43 -0.85 4.20
CA ALA A 38 8.53 0.08 4.37
C ALA A 38 9.90 -0.64 4.40
N ASN A 39 9.98 -1.77 5.10
CA ASN A 39 11.18 -2.60 5.15
C ASN A 39 11.57 -3.16 3.78
N VAL A 40 10.60 -3.63 2.98
CA VAL A 40 10.84 -4.10 1.59
C VAL A 40 11.35 -2.96 0.72
N ILE A 41 10.78 -1.77 0.85
CA ILE A 41 11.24 -0.57 0.13
C ILE A 41 12.69 -0.25 0.49
N TRP A 42 13.04 -0.24 1.79
CA TRP A 42 14.41 0.03 2.23
C TRP A 42 15.42 -1.02 1.76
N ILE A 43 15.07 -2.32 1.80
CA ILE A 43 15.90 -3.41 1.26
C ILE A 43 16.12 -3.21 -0.24
N SER A 44 15.08 -2.86 -0.97
CA SER A 44 15.14 -2.61 -2.41
C SER A 44 16.03 -1.40 -2.74
N ILE A 45 15.84 -0.28 -2.02
CA ILE A 45 16.67 0.93 -2.17
C ILE A 45 18.15 0.61 -1.87
N ALA A 46 18.44 -0.09 -0.77
CA ALA A 46 19.82 -0.45 -0.41
C ALA A 46 20.46 -1.34 -1.47
N THR A 47 19.74 -2.34 -1.96
CA THR A 47 20.23 -3.25 -3.01
C THR A 47 20.51 -2.48 -4.31
N MET A 48 19.61 -1.62 -4.74
CA MET A 48 19.78 -0.81 -5.94
C MET A 48 20.90 0.23 -5.78
N ALA A 49 21.04 0.83 -4.59
CA ALA A 49 22.11 1.79 -4.31
C ALA A 49 23.50 1.15 -4.46
N ILE A 50 23.68 -0.10 -4.02
CA ILE A 50 24.92 -0.84 -4.22
C ILE A 50 25.24 -0.96 -5.71
N VAL A 51 24.28 -1.35 -6.53
CA VAL A 51 24.46 -1.48 -7.99
C VAL A 51 24.84 -0.13 -8.60
N VAL A 52 24.12 0.93 -8.26
CA VAL A 52 24.39 2.29 -8.77
C VAL A 52 25.81 2.74 -8.38
N ILE A 53 26.21 2.55 -7.12
CA ILE A 53 27.56 2.92 -6.65
C ILE A 53 28.65 2.19 -7.42
N VAL A 54 28.49 0.87 -7.61
CA VAL A 54 29.45 0.06 -8.37
C VAL A 54 29.57 0.54 -9.82
N VAL A 55 28.45 0.74 -10.51
CA VAL A 55 28.42 1.22 -11.89
C VAL A 55 29.04 2.63 -11.99
N PHE A 56 28.70 3.52 -11.06
CA PHE A 56 29.25 4.87 -11.04
C PHE A 56 30.77 4.89 -10.77
N ALA A 57 31.24 4.05 -9.84
CA ALA A 57 32.67 3.90 -9.55
C ALA A 57 33.42 3.37 -10.77
N MET A 58 32.86 2.38 -11.48
CA MET A 58 33.46 1.87 -12.73
C MET A 58 33.48 2.95 -13.82
N LEU A 59 32.38 3.71 -13.99
CA LEU A 59 32.30 4.81 -14.95
C LEU A 59 33.39 5.86 -14.68
N VAL A 60 33.47 6.34 -13.43
CA VAL A 60 34.50 7.33 -13.03
C VAL A 60 35.92 6.78 -13.25
N TYR A 61 36.13 5.52 -12.87
CA TYR A 61 37.45 4.88 -13.13
C TYR A 61 37.83 4.88 -14.61
N ILE A 62 36.90 4.50 -15.50
CA ILE A 62 37.11 4.48 -16.95
C ILE A 62 37.39 5.89 -17.48
N LEU A 63 36.59 6.88 -17.11
CA LEU A 63 36.75 8.27 -17.55
C LEU A 63 38.07 8.89 -17.10
N VAL A 64 38.54 8.56 -15.89
CA VAL A 64 39.82 9.08 -15.36
C VAL A 64 41.00 8.37 -15.99
N LYS A 65 40.91 7.04 -16.16
CA LYS A 65 42.00 6.21 -16.69
C LYS A 65 42.23 6.44 -18.19
N TYR A 66 41.16 6.50 -18.96
CA TYR A 66 41.20 6.60 -20.44
C TYR A 66 40.94 8.01 -20.95
N ARG A 67 41.20 9.03 -20.13
CA ARG A 67 41.03 10.44 -20.54
C ARG A 67 41.99 10.77 -21.67
N ALA A 68 41.48 11.38 -22.77
CA ALA A 68 42.24 11.73 -23.98
C ALA A 68 43.53 12.51 -23.69
N SER A 69 43.49 13.45 -22.70
CA SER A 69 44.70 14.24 -22.33
C SER A 69 45.84 13.42 -21.69
N LYS A 70 45.63 12.13 -21.42
CA LYS A 70 46.65 11.22 -20.89
C LYS A 70 47.19 10.23 -21.93
N GLN A 71 46.59 10.23 -23.11
CA GLN A 71 47.02 9.36 -24.22
C GLN A 71 47.99 10.11 -25.12
N SER A 72 48.93 9.39 -25.72
CA SER A 72 49.82 9.92 -26.78
C SER A 72 49.04 10.01 -28.07
N ASP A 73 49.49 10.89 -28.99
CA ASP A 73 48.86 11.09 -30.30
C ASP A 73 48.86 9.81 -31.15
N ASP A 74 49.75 8.87 -30.88
CA ASP A 74 49.89 7.55 -31.54
C ASP A 74 49.25 6.41 -30.76
N TYR A 75 48.31 6.71 -29.80
CA TYR A 75 47.66 5.67 -29.01
C TYR A 75 46.65 4.87 -29.83
N GLU A 76 46.98 3.60 -30.08
CA GLU A 76 46.02 2.64 -30.58
C GLU A 76 45.35 1.86 -29.42
N PRO A 77 44.00 1.83 -29.30
CA PRO A 77 43.35 1.03 -28.29
C PRO A 77 43.67 -0.46 -28.43
N PRO A 78 43.98 -1.16 -27.34
CA PRO A 78 44.26 -2.59 -27.40
C PRO A 78 43.02 -3.35 -27.91
N HIS A 79 43.25 -4.34 -28.78
CA HIS A 79 42.20 -5.26 -29.20
C HIS A 79 41.83 -6.15 -28.03
N ILE A 80 40.68 -5.89 -27.41
CA ILE A 80 40.19 -6.62 -26.22
C ILE A 80 39.31 -7.78 -26.70
N GLU A 81 39.75 -9.00 -26.46
CA GLU A 81 38.93 -10.19 -26.62
C GLU A 81 38.00 -10.39 -25.40
N GLY A 82 36.90 -11.11 -25.56
CA GLY A 82 35.98 -11.42 -24.48
C GLY A 82 36.63 -12.16 -23.33
N ASN A 83 36.21 -11.89 -22.08
CA ASN A 83 36.65 -12.59 -20.90
C ASN A 83 35.50 -13.35 -20.26
N PRO A 84 35.47 -14.70 -20.33
CA PRO A 84 34.36 -15.50 -19.86
C PRO A 84 34.05 -15.34 -18.36
N ILE A 85 35.07 -14.97 -17.55
CA ILE A 85 34.87 -14.70 -16.12
C ILE A 85 34.09 -13.38 -15.93
N VAL A 86 34.48 -12.34 -16.64
CA VAL A 86 33.84 -11.03 -16.59
C VAL A 86 32.40 -11.14 -17.11
N GLU A 87 32.19 -11.86 -18.21
CA GLU A 87 30.86 -12.12 -18.79
C GLU A 87 29.99 -12.90 -17.79
N GLY A 88 30.54 -13.94 -17.16
CA GLY A 88 29.84 -14.71 -16.13
C GLY A 88 29.47 -13.86 -14.90
N LEU A 89 30.33 -12.93 -14.46
CA LEU A 89 30.03 -12.02 -13.36
C LEU A 89 28.94 -10.99 -13.72
N ILE A 90 28.99 -10.41 -14.92
CA ILE A 90 28.01 -9.42 -15.40
C ILE A 90 26.61 -10.03 -15.49
N VAL A 91 26.50 -11.30 -15.83
CA VAL A 91 25.22 -12.01 -15.89
C VAL A 91 24.83 -12.60 -14.53
N GLY A 92 25.78 -13.20 -13.82
CA GLY A 92 25.53 -13.94 -12.58
C GLY A 92 25.12 -13.03 -11.40
N ILE A 93 25.75 -11.86 -11.25
CA ILE A 93 25.44 -10.94 -10.15
C ILE A 93 23.96 -10.44 -10.23
N PRO A 94 23.47 -9.94 -11.38
CA PRO A 94 22.05 -9.57 -11.51
C PRO A 94 21.10 -10.73 -11.24
N ILE A 95 21.40 -11.94 -11.68
CA ILE A 95 20.57 -13.12 -11.40
C ILE A 95 20.45 -13.37 -9.90
N ILE A 96 21.55 -13.31 -9.16
CA ILE A 96 21.54 -13.46 -7.69
C ILE A 96 20.69 -12.38 -7.03
N ILE A 97 20.81 -11.13 -7.47
CA ILE A 97 20.01 -10.00 -6.96
C ILE A 97 18.51 -10.23 -7.22
N ILE A 98 18.15 -10.67 -8.44
CA ILE A 98 16.75 -10.96 -8.79
C ILE A 98 16.19 -12.08 -7.91
N ILE A 99 16.94 -13.18 -7.73
CA ILE A 99 16.49 -14.29 -6.87
C ILE A 99 16.28 -13.79 -5.43
N PHE A 100 17.22 -13.03 -4.90
CA PHE A 100 17.12 -12.47 -3.54
C PHE A 100 15.86 -11.57 -3.39
N LEU A 101 15.69 -10.59 -4.29
CA LEU A 101 14.54 -9.69 -4.23
C LEU A 101 13.21 -10.41 -4.49
N SER A 102 13.19 -11.44 -5.33
CA SER A 102 11.99 -12.26 -5.56
C SER A 102 11.57 -12.99 -4.29
N ILE A 103 12.51 -13.59 -3.56
CA ILE A 103 12.23 -14.26 -2.29
C ILE A 103 11.66 -13.27 -1.27
N VAL A 104 12.27 -12.08 -1.13
CA VAL A 104 11.80 -11.02 -0.23
C VAL A 104 10.37 -10.61 -0.61
N THR A 105 10.13 -10.32 -1.89
CA THR A 105 8.82 -9.86 -2.39
C THR A 105 7.74 -10.90 -2.16
N VAL A 106 7.97 -12.16 -2.55
CA VAL A 106 6.97 -13.24 -2.39
C VAL A 106 6.61 -13.42 -0.91
N LYS A 107 7.63 -13.51 -0.04
CA LYS A 107 7.39 -13.66 1.41
C LYS A 107 6.57 -12.49 1.98
N SER A 108 6.95 -11.26 1.64
CA SER A 108 6.27 -10.07 2.15
C SER A 108 4.86 -9.91 1.59
N THR A 109 4.60 -10.37 0.35
CA THR A 109 3.25 -10.37 -0.22
C THR A 109 2.31 -11.27 0.60
N TYR A 110 2.73 -12.48 0.93
CA TYR A 110 1.93 -13.36 1.80
C TYR A 110 1.74 -12.78 3.21
N GLU A 111 2.75 -12.11 3.75
CA GLU A 111 2.68 -11.49 5.08
C GLU A 111 1.68 -10.32 5.14
N VAL A 112 1.63 -9.46 4.12
CA VAL A 112 0.72 -8.30 4.10
C VAL A 112 -0.72 -8.66 3.71
N GLU A 113 -0.94 -9.78 3.03
CA GLU A 113 -2.29 -10.29 2.70
C GLU A 113 -2.95 -11.04 3.87
N ALA A 114 -2.17 -11.53 4.81
CA ALA A 114 -2.67 -12.24 5.99
C ALA A 114 -3.18 -11.27 7.08
N THR A 115 -3.85 -11.83 8.09
CA THR A 115 -4.17 -11.10 9.33
C THR A 115 -2.91 -10.43 9.88
N PRO A 116 -2.99 -9.18 10.39
CA PRO A 116 -1.84 -8.46 10.92
C PRO A 116 -1.11 -9.26 11.99
N LYS A 117 0.22 -9.26 11.90
CA LYS A 117 1.07 -9.97 12.84
C LYS A 117 0.89 -9.46 14.28
N GLY A 118 0.65 -10.39 15.20
CA GLY A 118 0.36 -10.09 16.59
C GLY A 118 -1.13 -9.93 16.91
N TYR A 119 -1.99 -10.08 15.90
CA TYR A 119 -3.46 -9.95 16.03
C TYR A 119 -4.21 -11.21 15.57
N GLU A 120 -3.51 -12.34 15.38
CA GLU A 120 -4.06 -13.57 14.78
C GLU A 120 -5.19 -14.19 15.62
N ASP A 121 -5.17 -13.97 16.92
CA ASP A 121 -6.15 -14.50 17.88
C ASP A 121 -7.27 -13.51 18.24
N GLN A 122 -7.30 -12.33 17.60
CA GLN A 122 -8.28 -11.28 17.90
C GLN A 122 -9.35 -11.22 16.82
N GLU A 123 -10.58 -10.93 17.22
CA GLU A 123 -11.70 -10.70 16.29
C GLU A 123 -11.56 -9.32 15.62
N PRO A 124 -11.52 -9.26 14.28
CA PRO A 124 -11.33 -8.01 13.56
C PRO A 124 -12.57 -7.11 13.67
N LEU A 125 -12.36 -5.79 13.62
CA LEU A 125 -13.43 -4.86 13.28
C LEU A 125 -13.67 -4.94 11.77
N VAL A 126 -14.85 -5.39 11.38
CA VAL A 126 -15.25 -5.47 9.96
C VAL A 126 -15.82 -4.13 9.52
N VAL A 127 -15.23 -3.56 8.46
CA VAL A 127 -15.72 -2.32 7.85
C VAL A 127 -15.91 -2.53 6.35
N TYR A 128 -17.12 -2.33 5.86
CA TYR A 128 -17.36 -2.28 4.43
C TYR A 128 -16.98 -0.89 3.91
N ALA A 129 -15.97 -0.84 3.06
CA ALA A 129 -15.55 0.40 2.41
C ALA A 129 -15.95 0.37 0.94
N SER A 130 -17.04 1.00 0.63
CA SER A 130 -17.52 1.11 -0.74
C SER A 130 -17.20 2.49 -1.31
N SER A 131 -16.98 2.55 -2.62
CA SER A 131 -16.74 3.81 -3.32
C SER A 131 -17.86 4.11 -4.32
N SER A 132 -18.18 5.37 -4.48
CA SER A 132 -18.95 5.90 -5.59
C SER A 132 -18.15 6.98 -6.33
N ASP A 133 -18.74 7.72 -7.26
CA ASP A 133 -18.06 8.77 -8.01
C ASP A 133 -17.47 9.84 -7.06
N TRP A 134 -16.21 9.61 -6.71
CA TRP A 134 -15.26 10.39 -5.90
C TRP A 134 -15.58 10.54 -4.42
N LYS A 135 -16.27 9.55 -3.83
CA LYS A 135 -16.57 9.44 -2.40
C LYS A 135 -16.27 8.04 -1.87
N TRP A 136 -16.05 7.96 -0.57
CA TRP A 136 -15.96 6.72 0.18
C TRP A 136 -17.08 6.63 1.21
N HIS A 137 -17.72 5.48 1.29
CA HIS A 137 -18.74 5.14 2.27
C HIS A 137 -18.18 4.04 3.16
N PHE A 138 -18.22 4.23 4.47
CA PHE A 138 -17.71 3.27 5.45
C PHE A 138 -18.87 2.79 6.32
N SER A 139 -19.28 1.55 6.13
CA SER A 139 -20.32 0.92 6.93
C SER A 139 -19.67 0.01 7.97
N TYR A 140 -20.07 0.21 9.23
CA TYR A 140 -19.69 -0.60 10.39
C TYR A 140 -20.89 -1.46 10.79
N PRO A 141 -21.03 -2.69 10.24
CA PRO A 141 -22.25 -3.47 10.42
C PRO A 141 -22.50 -3.88 11.88
N GLU A 142 -21.45 -4.18 12.65
CA GLU A 142 -21.57 -4.54 14.07
C GLU A 142 -22.04 -3.35 14.91
N GLU A 143 -21.59 -2.14 14.57
CA GLU A 143 -21.93 -0.92 15.28
C GLU A 143 -23.20 -0.25 14.73
N ASN A 144 -23.67 -0.68 13.57
CA ASN A 144 -24.82 -0.11 12.86
C ASN A 144 -24.67 1.39 12.60
N ILE A 145 -23.52 1.77 12.02
CA ILE A 145 -23.14 3.16 11.70
C ILE A 145 -22.61 3.21 10.28
N GLU A 146 -22.83 4.35 9.61
CA GLU A 146 -22.19 4.67 8.33
C GLU A 146 -21.57 6.06 8.35
N THR A 147 -20.37 6.17 7.76
CA THR A 147 -19.69 7.45 7.56
C THR A 147 -19.32 7.66 6.11
N VAL A 148 -19.21 8.93 5.69
CA VAL A 148 -18.84 9.33 4.33
C VAL A 148 -17.59 10.20 4.39
N ASN A 149 -16.58 9.85 3.60
CA ASN A 149 -15.30 10.55 3.45
C ASN A 149 -14.47 10.73 4.74
N TYR A 150 -14.77 9.96 5.76
CA TYR A 150 -13.90 9.79 6.92
C TYR A 150 -14.11 8.41 7.57
N LEU A 151 -13.08 7.94 8.27
CA LEU A 151 -13.02 6.62 8.89
C LEU A 151 -12.42 6.76 10.30
N TYR A 152 -13.15 6.31 11.32
CA TYR A 152 -12.65 6.19 12.68
C TYR A 152 -12.38 4.74 12.98
N ILE A 153 -11.21 4.44 13.56
CA ILE A 153 -10.75 3.08 13.84
C ILE A 153 -10.13 3.01 15.25
N PRO A 154 -10.32 1.89 15.97
CA PRO A 154 -9.60 1.66 17.19
C PRO A 154 -8.13 1.27 16.91
N THR A 155 -7.21 1.69 17.77
CA THR A 155 -5.87 1.11 17.82
C THR A 155 -5.90 -0.27 18.48
N ASP A 156 -4.85 -1.05 18.27
CA ASP A 156 -4.64 -2.35 18.91
C ASP A 156 -5.76 -3.39 18.65
N ARG A 157 -6.55 -3.21 17.60
CA ARG A 157 -7.54 -4.16 17.08
C ARG A 157 -7.30 -4.38 15.59
N PRO A 158 -7.34 -5.63 15.08
CA PRO A 158 -7.25 -5.87 13.64
C PRO A 158 -8.48 -5.34 12.91
N LEU A 159 -8.29 -4.89 11.69
CA LEU A 159 -9.31 -4.34 10.81
C LEU A 159 -9.44 -5.24 9.59
N GLU A 160 -10.68 -5.58 9.24
CA GLU A 160 -11.01 -6.28 7.99
C GLU A 160 -11.85 -5.35 7.12
N PHE A 161 -11.23 -4.78 6.09
CA PHE A 161 -11.94 -3.97 5.10
C PHE A 161 -12.49 -4.85 4.00
N ARG A 162 -13.80 -4.77 3.75
CA ARG A 162 -14.51 -5.38 2.64
C ARG A 162 -14.79 -4.33 1.59
N LEU A 163 -14.09 -4.40 0.45
CA LEU A 163 -14.00 -3.32 -0.53
C LEU A 163 -14.83 -3.65 -1.77
N TYR A 164 -15.67 -2.72 -2.19
CA TYR A 164 -16.40 -2.77 -3.47
C TYR A 164 -16.73 -1.35 -3.98
N SER A 165 -17.30 -1.23 -5.17
CA SER A 165 -17.60 0.07 -5.79
C SER A 165 -18.98 0.09 -6.41
N PHE A 166 -19.70 1.20 -6.25
CA PHE A 166 -20.93 1.52 -6.97
C PHE A 166 -20.70 2.21 -8.32
N GLY A 167 -19.44 2.48 -8.65
CA GLY A 167 -19.04 3.20 -9.87
C GLY A 167 -17.77 2.63 -10.49
N PRO A 168 -16.84 3.47 -10.87
CA PRO A 168 -15.59 3.04 -11.47
C PRO A 168 -14.74 2.23 -10.47
N ILE A 169 -13.83 1.41 -10.99
CA ILE A 169 -12.82 0.73 -10.17
C ILE A 169 -11.98 1.79 -9.45
N THR A 170 -11.91 1.69 -8.13
CA THR A 170 -11.08 2.51 -7.27
C THR A 170 -10.07 1.67 -6.53
N SER A 171 -9.08 2.28 -5.90
CA SER A 171 -8.10 1.58 -5.10
C SER A 171 -8.01 2.22 -3.71
N PHE A 172 -8.50 1.51 -2.72
CA PHE A 172 -8.45 1.92 -1.32
C PHE A 172 -7.02 1.88 -0.81
N TRP A 173 -6.55 2.96 -0.20
CA TRP A 173 -5.19 3.06 0.30
C TRP A 173 -5.06 4.02 1.48
N ILE A 174 -4.52 3.51 2.58
CA ILE A 174 -4.05 4.28 3.74
C ILE A 174 -2.55 4.05 3.85
N PRO A 175 -1.70 4.95 3.29
CA PRO A 175 -0.26 4.72 3.10
C PRO A 175 0.51 4.34 4.37
N GLN A 176 0.10 4.86 5.52
CA GLN A 176 0.77 4.62 6.80
C GLN A 176 0.30 3.33 7.51
N LEU A 177 -0.78 2.70 7.05
CA LEU A 177 -1.29 1.45 7.62
C LEU A 177 -1.00 0.23 6.75
N GLY A 178 -0.92 0.39 5.42
CA GLY A 178 -0.63 -0.76 4.56
C GLY A 178 -0.66 -0.47 3.07
N GLY A 179 -0.73 -1.56 2.29
CA GLY A 179 -0.85 -1.54 0.84
C GLY A 179 -2.24 -1.13 0.37
N GLN A 180 -2.37 -1.01 -0.94
CA GLN A 180 -3.64 -0.70 -1.60
C GLN A 180 -4.34 -1.97 -2.07
N LYS A 181 -5.70 -1.92 -2.16
CA LYS A 181 -6.53 -2.98 -2.71
C LYS A 181 -7.62 -2.39 -3.60
N TYR A 182 -7.96 -3.06 -4.69
CA TYR A 182 -9.02 -2.59 -5.58
C TYR A 182 -10.40 -2.82 -4.98
N ALA A 183 -11.28 -1.82 -5.15
CA ALA A 183 -12.72 -1.89 -4.96
C ALA A 183 -13.39 -1.93 -6.34
N MET A 184 -14.14 -2.98 -6.61
CA MET A 184 -14.77 -3.29 -7.91
C MET A 184 -16.29 -3.45 -7.75
N SER A 185 -17.04 -3.27 -8.85
CA SER A 185 -18.50 -3.23 -8.79
C SER A 185 -19.18 -4.59 -8.63
N ASP A 186 -18.50 -5.66 -8.99
CA ASP A 186 -19.10 -7.01 -9.11
C ASP A 186 -18.52 -8.03 -8.11
N MET A 187 -17.62 -7.59 -7.24
CA MET A 187 -16.97 -8.46 -6.26
C MET A 187 -16.53 -7.69 -5.02
N VAL A 188 -16.45 -8.39 -3.91
CA VAL A 188 -15.85 -7.90 -2.66
C VAL A 188 -14.41 -8.40 -2.55
N THR A 189 -13.49 -7.47 -2.35
CA THR A 189 -12.09 -7.80 -2.02
C THR A 189 -11.82 -7.50 -0.55
N THR A 190 -10.92 -8.25 0.07
CA THR A 190 -10.61 -8.10 1.50
C THR A 190 -9.21 -7.54 1.69
N LEU A 191 -9.07 -6.58 2.60
CA LEU A 191 -7.81 -5.98 3.02
C LEU A 191 -7.73 -5.99 4.54
N HIS A 192 -6.66 -6.59 5.08
CA HIS A 192 -6.39 -6.63 6.52
C HIS A 192 -5.37 -5.57 6.90
N LEU A 193 -5.72 -4.74 7.87
CA LEU A 193 -4.85 -3.70 8.42
C LEU A 193 -4.91 -3.70 9.96
N ALA A 194 -4.00 -2.97 10.60
CA ALA A 194 -4.12 -2.58 12.00
C ALA A 194 -3.42 -1.23 12.20
N ALA A 195 -3.93 -0.42 13.13
CA ALA A 195 -3.29 0.81 13.58
C ALA A 195 -2.69 0.58 14.98
N GLU A 196 -1.39 0.80 15.13
CA GLU A 196 -0.69 0.66 16.43
C GLU A 196 -0.47 2.01 17.11
N VAL A 197 -0.59 3.10 16.37
CA VAL A 197 -0.33 4.44 16.88
C VAL A 197 -1.59 5.29 16.70
N PRO A 198 -2.11 5.92 17.78
CA PRO A 198 -3.19 6.90 17.65
C PRO A 198 -2.75 8.10 16.81
N GLY A 199 -3.65 8.66 16.01
CA GLY A 199 -3.38 9.84 15.21
C GLY A 199 -4.25 9.96 13.97
N GLU A 200 -4.04 11.05 13.24
CA GLU A 200 -4.72 11.35 11.99
C GLU A 200 -3.88 10.84 10.81
N TYR A 201 -4.51 10.09 9.91
CA TYR A 201 -3.91 9.56 8.69
C TYR A 201 -4.76 9.99 7.50
N MET A 202 -4.14 10.00 6.33
CA MET A 202 -4.84 10.26 5.08
C MET A 202 -5.10 8.95 4.34
N GLY A 203 -6.36 8.72 3.97
CA GLY A 203 -6.75 7.70 3.02
C GLY A 203 -7.08 8.32 1.67
N ARG A 204 -6.93 7.54 0.61
CA ARG A 204 -7.18 8.01 -0.76
C ARG A 204 -7.49 6.88 -1.73
N ASN A 205 -8.12 7.25 -2.84
CA ASN A 205 -8.12 6.43 -4.02
C ASN A 205 -6.77 6.57 -4.75
N SER A 206 -6.12 5.47 -5.08
CA SER A 206 -4.85 5.44 -5.82
C SER A 206 -4.97 4.92 -7.25
N ASN A 207 -6.21 4.65 -7.73
CA ASN A 207 -6.49 4.31 -9.13
C ASN A 207 -7.25 5.44 -9.81
N PHE A 208 -6.76 5.93 -10.95
CA PHE A 208 -7.43 7.00 -11.69
C PHE A 208 -8.87 6.61 -12.07
N SER A 209 -9.84 7.35 -11.54
CA SER A 209 -11.27 7.08 -11.66
C SER A 209 -12.06 8.26 -12.27
N GLY A 210 -11.42 9.06 -13.10
CA GLY A 210 -12.07 10.14 -13.81
C GLY A 210 -11.82 11.54 -13.25
N LYS A 211 -12.71 12.48 -13.54
CA LYS A 211 -12.52 13.92 -13.38
C LYS A 211 -12.29 14.37 -11.92
N GLY A 212 -12.98 13.77 -10.97
CA GLY A 212 -12.85 14.08 -9.53
C GLY A 212 -11.87 13.18 -8.78
N PHE A 213 -11.02 12.42 -9.46
CA PHE A 213 -10.06 11.52 -8.84
C PHE A 213 -9.20 12.16 -7.73
N ALA A 214 -8.74 13.39 -7.94
CA ALA A 214 -7.87 14.08 -6.99
C ALA A 214 -8.57 14.41 -5.66
N GLU A 215 -9.89 14.49 -5.67
CA GLU A 215 -10.75 14.81 -4.52
C GLU A 215 -11.27 13.55 -3.80
N ASN A 216 -11.00 12.35 -4.36
CA ASN A 216 -11.41 11.08 -3.78
C ASN A 216 -10.44 10.68 -2.66
N ILE A 217 -10.44 11.45 -1.60
CA ILE A 217 -9.65 11.31 -0.38
C ILE A 217 -10.59 11.23 0.82
N PHE A 218 -10.11 10.63 1.90
CA PHE A 218 -10.83 10.55 3.17
C PHE A 218 -9.86 10.67 4.35
N ASP A 219 -10.36 11.17 5.45
CA ASP A 219 -9.59 11.28 6.68
C ASP A 219 -9.73 9.99 7.51
N VAL A 220 -8.65 9.55 8.12
CA VAL A 220 -8.63 8.39 9.01
C VAL A 220 -8.13 8.84 10.36
N GLU A 221 -8.90 8.58 11.41
CA GLU A 221 -8.50 8.85 12.78
C GLU A 221 -8.44 7.53 13.56
N ALA A 222 -7.23 7.17 13.98
CA ALA A 222 -7.00 6.05 14.87
C ALA A 222 -6.99 6.55 16.31
N MET A 223 -7.84 5.98 17.14
CA MET A 223 -8.03 6.37 18.52
C MET A 223 -7.99 5.17 19.45
N SER A 224 -7.93 5.39 20.78
CA SER A 224 -7.99 4.28 21.70
C SER A 224 -9.33 3.52 21.59
N PRO A 225 -9.38 2.21 21.92
CA PRO A 225 -10.63 1.45 21.89
C PRO A 225 -11.77 2.11 22.68
N LYS A 226 -11.43 2.72 23.82
CA LYS A 226 -12.43 3.43 24.64
C LYS A 226 -13.00 4.66 23.95
N GLU A 227 -12.17 5.48 23.30
CA GLU A 227 -12.62 6.65 22.56
C GLU A 227 -13.45 6.25 21.34
N PHE A 228 -13.11 5.14 20.70
CA PHE A 228 -13.90 4.57 19.62
C PHE A 228 -15.29 4.13 20.09
N ASP A 229 -15.39 3.42 21.22
CA ASP A 229 -16.66 3.02 21.82
C ASP A 229 -17.53 4.24 22.22
N GLU A 230 -16.91 5.29 22.79
CA GLU A 230 -17.58 6.54 23.14
C GLU A 230 -18.14 7.24 21.88
N TRP A 231 -17.37 7.29 20.81
CA TRP A 231 -17.82 7.83 19.53
C TRP A 231 -18.99 7.04 18.92
N VAL A 232 -18.92 5.71 18.98
CA VAL A 232 -19.99 4.82 18.50
C VAL A 232 -21.31 5.13 19.24
N GLU A 233 -21.27 5.25 20.55
CA GLU A 233 -22.46 5.57 21.37
C GLU A 233 -22.98 7.00 21.10
N GLU A 234 -22.10 7.97 20.86
CA GLU A 234 -22.50 9.31 20.45
C GLU A 234 -23.24 9.28 19.11
N VAL A 235 -22.70 8.60 18.10
CA VAL A 235 -23.30 8.49 16.76
C VAL A 235 -24.67 7.81 16.84
N LYS A 236 -24.80 6.70 17.57
CA LYS A 236 -26.08 5.98 17.74
C LYS A 236 -27.18 6.87 18.32
N THR A 237 -26.81 7.85 19.15
CA THR A 237 -27.77 8.73 19.83
C THR A 237 -28.04 10.04 19.12
N THR A 238 -27.13 10.53 18.29
CA THR A 238 -27.18 11.87 17.70
C THR A 238 -27.34 11.89 16.19
N ALA A 239 -26.87 10.85 15.48
CA ALA A 239 -26.90 10.83 14.04
C ALA A 239 -28.29 10.49 13.48
N GLU A 240 -28.62 11.10 12.35
CA GLU A 240 -29.81 10.76 11.60
C GLU A 240 -29.69 9.37 10.96
N PRO A 241 -30.77 8.58 10.86
CA PRO A 241 -30.73 7.29 10.19
C PRO A 241 -30.48 7.45 8.70
N ILE A 242 -29.67 6.57 8.13
CA ILE A 242 -29.49 6.49 6.68
C ILE A 242 -30.78 5.87 6.08
N THR A 243 -31.29 6.47 5.02
CA THR A 243 -32.43 5.95 4.26
C THR A 243 -32.00 5.59 2.85
N GLU A 244 -32.73 4.70 2.19
CA GLU A 244 -32.47 4.33 0.79
C GLU A 244 -32.42 5.56 -0.12
N GLU A 245 -33.39 6.49 0.02
CA GLU A 245 -33.45 7.74 -0.74
C GLU A 245 -32.21 8.61 -0.50
N LYS A 246 -31.73 8.71 0.76
CA LYS A 246 -30.54 9.48 1.11
C LYS A 246 -29.28 8.83 0.54
N PHE A 247 -29.21 7.51 0.55
CA PHE A 247 -28.08 6.79 -0.02
C PHE A 247 -28.04 6.93 -1.55
N GLU A 248 -29.16 6.85 -2.25
CA GLU A 248 -29.23 7.14 -3.69
C GLU A 248 -28.73 8.55 -4.03
N GLU A 249 -29.08 9.57 -3.21
CA GLU A 249 -28.54 10.92 -3.34
C GLU A 249 -27.01 10.95 -3.13
N LEU A 250 -26.49 10.18 -2.18
CA LEU A 250 -25.04 10.09 -1.95
C LEU A 250 -24.29 9.41 -3.10
N LEU A 251 -24.94 8.58 -3.91
CA LEU A 251 -24.32 7.96 -5.09
C LEU A 251 -24.16 8.92 -6.27
N GLU A 252 -24.89 10.04 -6.30
CA GLU A 252 -24.78 11.04 -7.37
C GLU A 252 -23.34 11.56 -7.51
N PRO A 253 -22.82 11.74 -8.74
CA PRO A 253 -21.45 12.19 -8.96
C PRO A 253 -21.14 13.54 -8.30
N GLY A 254 -20.05 13.61 -7.54
CA GLY A 254 -19.58 14.85 -6.91
C GLY A 254 -18.83 14.61 -5.61
N HIS A 255 -18.13 15.63 -5.15
CA HIS A 255 -17.46 15.61 -3.85
C HIS A 255 -18.43 16.07 -2.75
N LEU A 256 -18.41 15.38 -1.63
CA LEU A 256 -19.16 15.72 -0.41
C LEU A 256 -18.19 15.86 0.77
N GLY A 257 -18.60 16.65 1.77
CA GLY A 257 -17.92 16.70 3.05
C GLY A 257 -18.09 15.43 3.89
N ARG A 258 -17.59 15.44 5.12
CA ARG A 258 -17.81 14.36 6.08
C ARG A 258 -19.27 14.30 6.49
N MET A 259 -19.86 13.10 6.48
CA MET A 259 -21.22 12.85 6.94
C MET A 259 -21.25 11.60 7.80
N THR A 260 -22.22 11.54 8.72
CA THR A 260 -22.40 10.43 9.66
C THR A 260 -23.86 10.07 9.75
N PHE A 261 -24.15 8.77 9.75
CA PHE A 261 -25.49 8.24 9.85
C PHE A 261 -25.56 7.08 10.86
N SER A 262 -26.67 6.93 11.53
CA SER A 262 -27.03 5.69 12.19
C SER A 262 -27.65 4.73 11.17
N GLY A 263 -27.43 3.42 11.35
CA GLY A 263 -27.75 2.41 10.34
C GLY A 263 -26.66 2.30 9.25
N THR A 264 -26.83 1.36 8.35
CA THR A 264 -25.93 1.15 7.19
C THR A 264 -26.75 0.94 5.93
N HIS A 265 -26.21 1.34 4.78
CA HIS A 265 -26.85 1.07 3.48
C HIS A 265 -26.91 -0.43 3.15
N LEU A 266 -26.18 -1.27 3.86
CA LEU A 266 -26.14 -2.72 3.63
C LEU A 266 -27.51 -3.39 3.82
N GLU A 267 -28.43 -2.77 4.57
CA GLU A 267 -29.78 -3.28 4.80
C GLU A 267 -30.65 -3.26 3.52
N PHE A 268 -30.45 -2.27 2.64
CA PHE A 268 -31.23 -2.07 1.42
C PHE A 268 -30.40 -2.11 0.13
N SER A 269 -29.10 -1.97 0.23
CA SER A 269 -28.13 -2.09 -0.88
C SER A 269 -26.94 -2.94 -0.45
N PRO A 270 -27.13 -4.29 -0.37
CA PRO A 270 -26.08 -5.18 0.13
C PRO A 270 -24.86 -5.23 -0.78
N ALA A 271 -23.72 -5.55 -0.19
CA ALA A 271 -22.49 -5.78 -0.95
C ALA A 271 -22.65 -6.94 -1.97
N PRO A 272 -21.93 -6.92 -3.10
CA PRO A 272 -21.96 -7.99 -4.09
C PRO A 272 -21.63 -9.36 -3.47
N GLU A 273 -22.32 -10.44 -3.91
CA GLU A 273 -22.14 -11.80 -3.38
C GLU A 273 -20.82 -12.48 -3.83
N GLY A 274 -20.06 -11.87 -4.74
CA GLY A 274 -18.81 -12.43 -5.28
C GLY A 274 -17.64 -12.35 -4.30
N HIS A 275 -17.29 -13.44 -3.64
CA HIS A 275 -16.06 -13.59 -2.86
C HIS A 275 -14.98 -14.26 -3.72
N HIS A 276 -13.94 -13.53 -4.12
CA HIS A 276 -12.67 -14.11 -4.53
C HIS A 276 -11.60 -13.81 -3.48
N GLY A 277 -11.76 -14.41 -2.31
CA GLY A 277 -10.67 -14.59 -1.37
C GLY A 277 -9.92 -15.86 -1.78
N HIS A 278 -8.64 -15.77 -2.10
CA HIS A 278 -7.78 -16.96 -2.16
C HIS A 278 -7.50 -17.45 -0.72
N GLY A 279 -8.52 -18.01 -0.10
CA GLY A 279 -8.37 -18.86 1.06
C GLY A 279 -8.18 -20.28 0.54
N HIS A 280 -7.04 -20.90 0.79
CA HIS A 280 -6.85 -22.34 0.68
C HIS A 280 -7.75 -23.03 1.71
N GLU A 281 -8.99 -23.30 1.36
CA GLU A 281 -9.74 -24.39 2.00
C GLU A 281 -9.18 -25.69 1.46
N GLU A 282 -8.37 -26.33 2.29
CA GLU A 282 -7.94 -27.71 2.15
C GLU A 282 -9.18 -28.59 2.32
N LYS A 283 -9.89 -28.91 1.20
CA LYS A 283 -10.92 -29.94 1.20
C LYS A 283 -10.24 -31.29 1.39
N ALA A 284 -10.35 -31.83 2.59
CA ALA A 284 -10.15 -33.25 2.83
C ALA A 284 -11.11 -34.02 1.92
N SER A 285 -10.55 -34.68 0.93
CA SER A 285 -11.29 -35.64 0.07
C SER A 285 -11.58 -36.89 0.87
N ASP A 286 -12.83 -37.08 1.27
CA ASP A 286 -13.33 -38.37 1.68
C ASP A 286 -13.26 -39.33 0.49
N GLU A 287 -12.37 -40.32 0.57
CA GLU A 287 -12.34 -41.51 -0.28
C GLU A 287 -13.57 -42.34 0.04
N GLU A 288 -14.63 -42.24 -0.74
CA GLU A 288 -15.65 -43.31 -0.81
C GLU A 288 -15.23 -44.36 -1.81
N SER A 289 -14.95 -45.53 -1.24
CA SER A 289 -14.70 -46.79 -1.93
C SER A 289 -15.92 -47.25 -2.74
N HIS A 290 -15.82 -47.27 -4.06
CA HIS A 290 -16.72 -48.10 -4.87
C HIS A 290 -16.14 -49.51 -5.08
N THR A 291 -16.70 -50.46 -4.34
CA THR A 291 -16.57 -51.88 -4.61
C THR A 291 -17.29 -52.23 -5.91
N HIS A 292 -16.56 -52.81 -6.83
CA HIS A 292 -17.10 -53.54 -7.98
C HIS A 292 -17.87 -54.77 -7.55
N HIS A 293 -19.07 -54.93 -8.07
CA HIS A 293 -19.74 -56.25 -8.28
C HIS A 293 -20.26 -56.31 -9.72
N GLU A 294 -19.80 -57.39 -10.40
CA GLU A 294 -20.25 -58.00 -11.65
C GLU A 294 -20.16 -57.18 -12.94
#